data_0ac2bcaa160fd8389955db17d27189df
#
_entry.id   0ac2bcaa160fd8389955db17d27189df
#
_cell.length_a   1.000
_cell.length_b   1.000
_cell.length_c   1.000
_cell.angle_alpha   90.00
_cell.angle_beta   90.00
_cell.angle_gamma   90.00
#
_symmetry.space_group_name_H-M   'P 1'
#
loop_
_entity.id
_entity.type
_entity.pdbx_description
1 polymer ?
#
loop_
_entity_poly.entity_id
_entity_poly.type
_entity_poly.pdbx_seq_one_letter_code
_entity_poly.pdbx_strand_id
1 'polypeptide(L)'
;MASRMKRQVTLTAGDRDELVRITTTGVHPASMIRRARVLLALDDSAGEIGRKEEIAARAGVTGETVRLVARRFEETGGDAFATIARKQRELPPVPSQVTGEVEARLIALACSAPPAGHARWSLRLLERHVALASDIPDLDHSTIGRVLKKRNFVLI
;
A
#
# COMPACT_ATOMS: atom_id res chain seq x y z
N MET A 1 38.09 -5.52 -4.44
CA MET A 1 37.88 -5.59 -2.99
C MET A 1 36.40 -5.70 -2.68
N ALA A 2 35.92 -6.82 -2.14
CA ALA A 2 34.54 -7.00 -1.78
C ALA A 2 34.22 -6.15 -0.54
N SER A 3 33.29 -5.21 -0.65
CA SER A 3 32.86 -4.35 0.44
C SER A 3 32.12 -5.19 1.48
N ARG A 4 32.76 -5.46 2.61
CA ARG A 4 32.13 -6.11 3.76
C ARG A 4 30.99 -5.21 4.24
N MET A 5 29.77 -5.73 4.32
CA MET A 5 28.63 -4.96 4.83
C MET A 5 28.91 -4.52 6.27
N LYS A 6 28.91 -3.21 6.47
CA LYS A 6 29.24 -2.56 7.74
C LYS A 6 28.04 -2.52 8.71
N ARG A 7 26.87 -3.02 8.30
CA ARG A 7 25.62 -2.98 9.07
C ARG A 7 25.31 -4.35 9.62
N GLN A 8 25.27 -4.44 10.93
CA GLN A 8 24.92 -5.65 11.65
C GLN A 8 23.39 -5.74 11.76
N VAL A 9 22.87 -6.94 11.50
CA VAL A 9 21.47 -7.31 11.73
C VAL A 9 21.50 -8.43 12.75
N THR A 10 21.02 -8.14 13.95
CA THR A 10 20.90 -9.11 15.03
C THR A 10 19.42 -9.33 15.31
N LEU A 11 18.93 -10.53 15.03
CA LEU A 11 17.53 -10.90 15.25
C LEU A 11 17.35 -11.55 16.62
N THR A 12 16.22 -11.28 17.27
CA THR A 12 15.81 -12.08 18.43
C THR A 12 15.40 -13.48 17.99
N ALA A 13 15.39 -14.46 18.90
CA ALA A 13 14.95 -15.82 18.60
C ALA A 13 13.49 -15.82 18.10
N GLY A 14 12.61 -15.02 18.71
CA GLY A 14 11.21 -14.88 18.31
C GLY A 14 11.03 -14.27 16.90
N ASP A 15 11.79 -13.21 16.58
CA ASP A 15 11.78 -12.61 15.25
C ASP A 15 12.23 -13.59 14.18
N ARG A 16 13.27 -14.38 14.49
CA ARG A 16 13.79 -15.39 13.56
C ARG A 16 12.74 -16.46 13.28
N ASP A 17 12.11 -17.02 14.32
CA ASP A 17 11.08 -18.06 14.16
C ASP A 17 9.92 -17.56 13.32
N GLU A 18 9.47 -16.34 13.56
CA GLU A 18 8.39 -15.73 12.80
C GLU A 18 8.79 -15.42 11.35
N LEU A 19 10.00 -14.92 11.10
CA LEU A 19 10.50 -14.71 9.73
C LEU A 19 10.62 -16.03 8.97
N VAL A 20 11.07 -17.10 9.63
CA VAL A 20 11.07 -18.45 9.05
C VAL A 20 9.66 -18.87 8.71
N ARG A 21 8.70 -18.69 9.61
CA ARG A 21 7.29 -19.00 9.37
C ARG A 21 6.74 -18.24 8.15
N ILE A 22 7.01 -16.95 8.03
CA ILE A 22 6.59 -16.12 6.88
C ILE A 22 7.18 -16.63 5.56
N THR A 23 8.41 -17.17 5.59
CA THR A 23 9.06 -17.66 4.35
C THR A 23 8.65 -19.07 3.94
N THR A 24 8.03 -19.84 4.85
CA THR A 24 7.71 -21.26 4.64
C THR A 24 6.23 -21.57 4.62
N THR A 25 5.39 -20.77 5.31
CA THR A 25 3.97 -21.06 5.47
C THR A 25 3.11 -19.81 5.22
N GLY A 26 1.84 -20.03 4.88
CA GLY A 26 0.85 -18.97 4.70
C GLY A 26 0.93 -18.26 3.35
N VAL A 27 0.03 -17.28 3.16
CA VAL A 27 -0.04 -16.44 1.95
C VAL A 27 0.45 -15.04 2.30
N HIS A 28 1.65 -14.71 1.84
CA HIS A 28 2.28 -13.42 2.09
C HIS A 28 2.68 -12.73 0.78
N PRO A 29 2.72 -11.39 0.73
CA PRO A 29 3.23 -10.68 -0.44
C PRO A 29 4.67 -11.10 -0.78
N ALA A 30 4.97 -11.34 -2.04
CA ALA A 30 6.29 -11.78 -2.48
C ALA A 30 7.43 -10.84 -2.05
N SER A 31 7.15 -9.53 -1.98
CA SER A 31 8.11 -8.54 -1.48
C SER A 31 8.43 -8.71 0.01
N MET A 32 7.44 -9.12 0.81
CA MET A 32 7.61 -9.40 2.24
C MET A 32 8.47 -10.64 2.45
N ILE A 33 8.17 -11.74 1.73
CA ILE A 33 8.94 -12.99 1.76
C ILE A 33 10.41 -12.74 1.38
N ARG A 34 10.66 -11.97 0.29
CA ARG A 34 12.03 -11.66 -0.14
C ARG A 34 12.79 -10.86 0.91
N ARG A 35 12.18 -9.86 1.55
CA ARG A 35 12.79 -9.07 2.63
C ARG A 35 13.07 -9.93 3.87
N ALA A 36 12.13 -10.83 4.24
CA ALA A 36 12.32 -11.77 5.34
C ALA A 36 13.53 -12.70 5.08
N ARG A 37 13.68 -13.25 3.87
CA ARG A 37 14.85 -14.04 3.48
C ARG A 37 16.15 -13.25 3.56
N VAL A 38 16.12 -11.98 3.18
CA VAL A 38 17.30 -11.11 3.30
C VAL A 38 17.66 -10.88 4.75
N LEU A 39 16.69 -10.59 5.65
CA LEU A 39 16.96 -10.41 7.08
C LEU A 39 17.53 -11.68 7.72
N LEU A 40 16.95 -12.84 7.44
CA LEU A 40 17.46 -14.13 7.92
C LEU A 40 18.89 -14.42 7.46
N ALA A 41 19.23 -14.00 6.23
CA ALA A 41 20.58 -14.20 5.69
C ALA A 41 21.61 -13.15 6.18
N LEU A 42 21.13 -12.04 6.75
CA LEU A 42 21.96 -10.98 7.35
C LEU A 42 22.14 -11.14 8.86
N ASP A 43 21.40 -12.07 9.47
CA ASP A 43 21.43 -12.29 10.91
C ASP A 43 22.78 -12.82 11.37
N ASP A 44 23.53 -12.01 12.11
CA ASP A 44 24.85 -12.33 12.63
C ASP A 44 24.82 -13.32 13.81
N SER A 45 23.67 -13.46 14.47
CA SER A 45 23.51 -14.42 15.56
C SER A 45 23.38 -15.87 15.08
N ALA A 46 23.11 -16.08 13.78
CA ALA A 46 22.99 -17.41 13.18
C ALA A 46 24.32 -17.96 12.62
N GLY A 47 25.39 -17.18 12.63
CA GLY A 47 26.71 -17.58 12.15
C GLY A 47 27.35 -16.56 11.21
N GLU A 48 28.25 -17.02 10.34
CA GLU A 48 28.98 -16.14 9.43
C GLU A 48 28.09 -15.60 8.34
N ILE A 49 28.07 -14.26 8.20
CA ILE A 49 27.28 -13.56 7.19
C ILE A 49 27.94 -13.73 5.82
N GLY A 50 27.22 -14.29 4.87
CA GLY A 50 27.67 -14.42 3.48
C GLY A 50 27.91 -13.07 2.80
N ARG A 51 28.55 -13.10 1.63
CA ARG A 51 28.76 -11.91 0.83
C ARG A 51 27.41 -11.37 0.32
N LYS A 52 27.32 -10.06 0.15
CA LYS A 52 26.11 -9.39 -0.31
C LYS A 52 25.52 -10.00 -1.59
N GLU A 53 26.37 -10.40 -2.53
CA GLU A 53 26.01 -11.03 -3.80
C GLU A 53 25.41 -12.42 -3.60
N GLU A 54 25.93 -13.19 -2.67
CA GLU A 54 25.43 -14.52 -2.30
C GLU A 54 24.06 -14.42 -1.62
N ILE A 55 23.90 -13.48 -0.70
CA ILE A 55 22.61 -13.18 -0.04
C ILE A 55 21.59 -12.75 -1.09
N ALA A 56 21.96 -11.86 -2.00
CA ALA A 56 21.11 -11.38 -3.06
C ALA A 56 20.62 -12.52 -3.96
N ALA A 57 21.53 -13.40 -4.39
CA ALA A 57 21.21 -14.55 -5.22
C ALA A 57 20.27 -15.54 -4.49
N ARG A 58 20.55 -15.86 -3.22
CA ARG A 58 19.71 -16.78 -2.41
C ARG A 58 18.31 -16.22 -2.14
N ALA A 59 18.18 -14.92 -1.92
CA ALA A 59 16.91 -14.28 -1.66
C ALA A 59 16.13 -13.90 -2.94
N GLY A 60 16.73 -14.06 -4.13
CA GLY A 60 16.15 -13.68 -5.42
C GLY A 60 15.94 -12.17 -5.55
N VAL A 61 16.93 -11.38 -5.11
CA VAL A 61 16.92 -9.91 -5.13
C VAL A 61 18.23 -9.35 -5.65
N THR A 62 18.33 -8.04 -5.81
CA THR A 62 19.59 -7.36 -6.14
C THR A 62 20.38 -7.04 -4.88
N GLY A 63 21.72 -6.88 -4.99
CA GLY A 63 22.56 -6.45 -3.90
C GLY A 63 22.16 -5.07 -3.31
N GLU A 64 21.58 -4.19 -4.13
CA GLU A 64 21.01 -2.93 -3.66
C GLU A 64 19.81 -3.16 -2.74
N THR A 65 18.94 -4.13 -3.06
CA THR A 65 17.83 -4.51 -2.18
C THR A 65 18.33 -5.00 -0.82
N VAL A 66 19.39 -5.81 -0.81
CA VAL A 66 20.02 -6.27 0.46
C VAL A 66 20.48 -5.07 1.29
N ARG A 67 21.15 -4.09 0.67
CA ARG A 67 21.60 -2.86 1.34
C ARG A 67 20.43 -2.05 1.90
N LEU A 68 19.35 -1.91 1.12
CA LEU A 68 18.14 -1.16 1.53
C LEU A 68 17.41 -1.84 2.69
N VAL A 69 17.33 -3.15 2.71
CA VAL A 69 16.72 -3.91 3.82
C VAL A 69 17.53 -3.74 5.09
N ALA A 70 18.86 -3.87 5.04
CA ALA A 70 19.73 -3.65 6.19
C ALA A 70 19.60 -2.21 6.74
N ARG A 71 19.58 -1.21 5.85
CA ARG A 71 19.38 0.18 6.25
C ARG A 71 18.04 0.39 6.93
N ARG A 72 16.98 -0.18 6.37
CA ARG A 72 15.64 -0.06 6.95
C ARG A 72 15.53 -0.72 8.32
N PHE A 73 16.21 -1.83 8.54
CA PHE A 73 16.27 -2.49 9.84
C PHE A 73 16.90 -1.57 10.91
N GLU A 74 17.96 -0.85 10.58
CA GLU A 74 18.51 0.19 11.46
C GLU A 74 17.52 1.35 11.68
N GLU A 75 16.89 1.85 10.60
CA GLU A 75 15.92 2.96 10.66
C GLU A 75 14.68 2.62 11.51
N THR A 76 14.29 1.33 11.56
CA THR A 76 13.16 0.85 12.39
C THR A 76 13.57 0.48 13.82
N GLY A 77 14.82 0.75 14.20
CA GLY A 77 15.33 0.39 15.55
C GLY A 77 15.47 -1.10 15.78
N GLY A 78 15.65 -1.89 14.72
CA GLY A 78 15.78 -3.34 14.81
C GLY A 78 14.46 -4.11 14.76
N ASP A 79 13.35 -3.45 14.45
CA ASP A 79 12.05 -4.10 14.28
C ASP A 79 12.00 -4.87 12.94
N ALA A 80 12.02 -6.20 13.03
CA ALA A 80 12.00 -7.09 11.89
C ALA A 80 10.69 -6.97 11.08
N PHE A 81 9.53 -6.83 11.76
CA PHE A 81 8.23 -6.73 11.10
C PHE A 81 8.05 -5.39 10.38
N ALA A 82 8.38 -4.28 11.02
CA ALA A 82 8.36 -2.97 10.40
C ALA A 82 9.28 -2.92 9.17
N THR A 83 10.40 -3.66 9.20
CA THR A 83 11.34 -3.75 8.09
C THR A 83 10.77 -4.48 6.89
N ILE A 84 10.14 -5.63 7.08
CA ILE A 84 9.59 -6.43 5.97
C ILE A 84 8.25 -5.91 5.47
N ALA A 85 7.48 -5.23 6.31
CA ALA A 85 6.18 -4.66 5.95
C ALA A 85 6.29 -3.65 4.80
N ARG A 86 5.21 -3.50 4.03
CA ARG A 86 5.10 -2.43 3.04
C ARG A 86 5.02 -1.09 3.77
N LYS A 87 5.90 -0.14 3.43
CA LYS A 87 5.77 1.23 3.94
C LYS A 87 4.44 1.80 3.46
N GLN A 88 3.55 2.13 4.39
CA GLN A 88 2.34 2.87 4.07
C GLN A 88 2.71 4.28 3.65
N ARG A 89 2.03 4.79 2.63
CA ARG A 89 2.14 6.20 2.28
C ARG A 89 1.31 7.01 3.27
N GLU A 90 1.90 8.02 3.86
CA GLU A 90 1.22 8.95 4.77
C GLU A 90 0.19 9.80 4.01
N LEU A 91 0.52 10.15 2.77
CA LEU A 91 -0.36 10.93 1.90
C LEU A 91 -0.58 10.18 0.57
N PRO A 92 -1.79 10.23 0.01
CA PRO A 92 -2.04 9.72 -1.32
C PRO A 92 -1.19 10.51 -2.34
N PRO A 93 -0.76 9.90 -3.45
CA PRO A 93 0.08 10.55 -4.47
C PRO A 93 -0.62 11.74 -5.15
N VAL A 94 -1.96 11.74 -5.15
CA VAL A 94 -2.80 12.82 -5.65
C VAL A 94 -3.86 13.12 -4.59
N PRO A 95 -4.10 14.39 -4.25
CA PRO A 95 -5.20 14.76 -3.36
C PRO A 95 -6.54 14.24 -3.90
N SER A 96 -7.43 13.81 -3.00
CA SER A 96 -8.76 13.40 -3.42
C SER A 96 -9.52 14.59 -4.00
N GLN A 97 -10.05 14.45 -5.21
CA GLN A 97 -10.96 15.43 -5.81
C GLN A 97 -12.31 15.47 -5.06
N VAL A 98 -12.67 14.38 -4.39
CA VAL A 98 -13.88 14.29 -3.60
C VAL A 98 -13.59 14.74 -2.17
N THR A 99 -13.83 16.02 -1.92
CA THR A 99 -13.84 16.60 -0.58
C THR A 99 -15.17 16.35 0.10
N GLY A 100 -15.28 16.64 1.41
CA GLY A 100 -16.56 16.54 2.12
C GLY A 100 -17.64 17.47 1.54
N GLU A 101 -17.25 18.62 1.03
CA GLU A 101 -18.16 19.57 0.36
C GLU A 101 -18.67 19.01 -0.98
N VAL A 102 -17.78 18.47 -1.80
CA VAL A 102 -18.14 17.81 -3.06
C VAL A 102 -19.05 16.61 -2.81
N GLU A 103 -18.78 15.83 -1.77
CA GLU A 103 -19.63 14.70 -1.35
C GLU A 103 -21.05 15.18 -0.97
N ALA A 104 -21.15 16.24 -0.17
CA ALA A 104 -22.44 16.80 0.23
C ALA A 104 -23.25 17.32 -0.97
N ARG A 105 -22.60 18.04 -1.89
CA ARG A 105 -23.25 18.55 -3.12
C ARG A 105 -23.73 17.43 -4.04
N LEU A 106 -22.90 16.39 -4.19
CA LEU A 106 -23.25 15.21 -4.99
C LEU A 106 -24.48 14.48 -4.42
N ILE A 107 -24.56 14.35 -3.08
CA ILE A 107 -25.72 13.76 -2.41
C ILE A 107 -26.96 14.64 -2.59
N ALA A 108 -26.85 15.96 -2.43
CA ALA A 108 -27.95 16.90 -2.65
C ALA A 108 -28.47 16.79 -4.07
N LEU A 109 -27.62 16.72 -5.08
CA LEU A 109 -28.00 16.51 -6.48
C LEU A 109 -28.72 15.17 -6.66
N ALA A 110 -28.21 14.08 -6.10
CA ALA A 110 -28.82 12.75 -6.18
C ALA A 110 -30.19 12.66 -5.47
N CYS A 111 -30.43 13.52 -4.47
CA CYS A 111 -31.72 13.66 -3.79
C CYS A 111 -32.71 14.60 -4.52
N SER A 112 -32.27 15.39 -5.49
CA SER A 112 -33.12 16.30 -6.24
C SER A 112 -33.96 15.55 -7.28
N ALA A 113 -34.97 16.21 -7.83
CA ALA A 113 -35.75 15.66 -8.95
C ALA A 113 -34.81 15.45 -10.17
N PRO A 114 -34.91 14.32 -10.88
CA PRO A 114 -34.18 14.13 -12.12
C PRO A 114 -34.62 15.11 -13.20
N PRO A 115 -33.76 15.38 -14.19
CA PRO A 115 -34.12 16.32 -15.26
C PRO A 115 -35.28 15.82 -16.12
N ALA A 116 -35.92 16.73 -16.82
CA ALA A 116 -37.08 16.43 -17.69
C ALA A 116 -36.74 15.26 -18.65
N GLY A 117 -37.69 14.33 -18.78
CA GLY A 117 -37.52 13.12 -19.59
C GLY A 117 -36.90 11.92 -18.87
N HIS A 118 -36.55 12.06 -17.61
CA HIS A 118 -36.00 10.95 -16.80
C HIS A 118 -36.83 10.70 -15.55
N ALA A 119 -37.24 9.44 -15.33
CA ALA A 119 -38.05 9.07 -14.17
C ALA A 119 -37.22 8.97 -12.88
N ARG A 120 -35.92 8.76 -13.00
CA ARG A 120 -34.98 8.59 -11.88
C ARG A 120 -33.54 8.94 -12.26
N TRP A 121 -32.72 9.22 -11.26
CA TRP A 121 -31.29 9.36 -11.44
C TRP A 121 -30.63 8.02 -11.79
N SER A 122 -29.68 8.05 -12.71
CA SER A 122 -28.69 6.98 -12.93
C SER A 122 -27.29 7.55 -12.74
N LEU A 123 -26.31 6.69 -12.48
CA LEU A 123 -24.92 7.13 -12.30
C LEU A 123 -24.38 7.89 -13.52
N ARG A 124 -24.72 7.45 -14.73
CA ARG A 124 -24.33 8.13 -15.98
C ARG A 124 -25.05 9.47 -16.18
N LEU A 125 -26.28 9.59 -15.71
CA LEU A 125 -27.02 10.85 -15.77
C LEU A 125 -26.43 11.85 -14.77
N LEU A 126 -26.05 11.38 -13.56
CA LEU A 126 -25.32 12.19 -12.58
C LEU A 126 -23.98 12.66 -13.12
N GLU A 127 -23.19 11.78 -13.74
CA GLU A 127 -21.93 12.12 -14.39
C GLU A 127 -22.08 13.28 -15.39
N ARG A 128 -23.06 13.20 -16.29
CA ARG A 128 -23.34 14.28 -17.25
C ARG A 128 -23.73 15.59 -16.58
N HIS A 129 -24.51 15.52 -15.51
CA HIS A 129 -24.94 16.72 -14.77
C HIS A 129 -23.78 17.33 -13.98
N VAL A 130 -22.95 16.50 -13.36
CA VAL A 130 -21.73 16.92 -12.64
C VAL A 130 -20.75 17.59 -13.60
N ALA A 131 -20.55 17.06 -14.80
CA ALA A 131 -19.69 17.66 -15.82
C ALA A 131 -20.16 19.08 -16.29
N LEU A 132 -21.43 19.41 -16.10
CA LEU A 132 -22.00 20.72 -16.41
C LEU A 132 -22.02 21.66 -15.18
N ALA A 133 -21.81 21.14 -13.99
CA ALA A 133 -21.81 21.92 -12.76
C ALA A 133 -20.44 22.57 -12.55
N SER A 134 -20.42 23.87 -12.27
CA SER A 134 -19.16 24.60 -12.01
C SER A 134 -18.65 24.42 -10.59
N ASP A 135 -19.44 23.89 -9.70
CA ASP A 135 -19.19 23.77 -8.25
C ASP A 135 -18.87 22.34 -7.78
N ILE A 136 -18.89 21.37 -8.70
CA ILE A 136 -18.46 19.99 -8.48
C ILE A 136 -17.38 19.67 -9.53
N PRO A 137 -16.24 19.09 -9.14
CA PRO A 137 -15.23 18.65 -10.11
C PRO A 137 -15.80 17.56 -11.02
N ASP A 138 -15.28 17.45 -12.23
CA ASP A 138 -15.66 16.39 -13.16
C ASP A 138 -15.34 15.00 -12.55
N LEU A 139 -16.39 14.23 -12.30
CA LEU A 139 -16.32 12.93 -11.65
C LEU A 139 -16.97 11.86 -12.54
N ASP A 140 -16.23 10.80 -12.81
CA ASP A 140 -16.77 9.64 -13.53
C ASP A 140 -17.84 8.89 -12.69
N HIS A 141 -18.73 8.18 -13.39
CA HIS A 141 -19.84 7.44 -12.77
C HIS A 141 -19.40 6.40 -11.74
N SER A 142 -18.18 5.82 -11.86
CA SER A 142 -17.65 4.84 -10.90
C SER A 142 -17.27 5.53 -9.60
N THR A 143 -16.70 6.73 -9.67
CA THR A 143 -16.37 7.56 -8.50
C THR A 143 -17.64 8.04 -7.82
N ILE A 144 -18.63 8.54 -8.57
CA ILE A 144 -19.97 8.90 -8.08
C ILE A 144 -20.60 7.72 -7.35
N GLY A 145 -20.60 6.53 -7.98
CA GLY A 145 -21.15 5.31 -7.39
C GLY A 145 -20.46 4.92 -6.07
N ARG A 146 -19.13 5.07 -5.99
CA ARG A 146 -18.37 4.82 -4.74
C ARG A 146 -18.74 5.78 -3.62
N VAL A 147 -18.90 7.07 -3.94
CA VAL A 147 -19.27 8.10 -2.97
C VAL A 147 -20.65 7.81 -2.40
N LEU A 148 -21.64 7.58 -3.26
CA LEU A 148 -23.01 7.29 -2.86
C LEU A 148 -23.10 5.97 -2.04
N LYS A 149 -22.41 4.91 -2.46
CA LYS A 149 -22.37 3.63 -1.75
C LYS A 149 -21.73 3.75 -0.37
N LYS A 150 -20.68 4.55 -0.22
CA LYS A 150 -20.03 4.80 1.08
C LYS A 150 -21.01 5.36 2.12
N ARG A 151 -22.04 6.08 1.69
CA ARG A 151 -23.08 6.66 2.53
C ARG A 151 -24.36 5.84 2.56
N ASN A 152 -24.32 4.59 2.08
CA ASN A 152 -25.50 3.72 1.95
C ASN A 152 -26.66 4.37 1.15
N PHE A 153 -26.31 5.28 0.23
CA PHE A 153 -27.30 5.95 -0.60
C PHE A 153 -27.62 5.08 -1.82
N VAL A 154 -28.90 4.80 -2.01
CA VAL A 154 -29.41 4.04 -3.17
C VAL A 154 -30.18 5.02 -4.05
N LEU A 155 -29.85 5.07 -5.33
CA LEU A 155 -30.61 5.83 -6.33
C LEU A 155 -31.94 5.13 -6.56
N ILE A 156 -33.01 5.82 -6.25
CA ILE A 156 -34.39 5.34 -6.41
C ILE A 156 -34.96 5.85 -7.73
#